data_92fe2431b86839370aaea6ba0fd90783
#
_entry.id   92fe2431b86839370aaea6ba0fd90783
#
_cell.length_a   1.000
_cell.length_b   1.000
_cell.length_c   1.000
_cell.angle_alpha   90.00
_cell.angle_beta   90.00
_cell.angle_gamma   90.00
#
_symmetry.space_group_name_H-M   'P 1'
#
loop_
_entity.id
_entity.type
_entity.pdbx_description
1 polymer ?
#
loop_
_entity_poly.entity_id
_entity_poly.type
_entity_poly.pdbx_seq_one_letter_code
_entity_poly.pdbx_strand_id
1 'polypeptide(L)'
;MRISLLALAVAAAICAGALGAGRALATTTTHPTKTVKIVMHDPGCHWFVVHGKYVKTNTVKANRVRLVDQDEAALKVASRHGVKHIALGKSIVVGRGSYVITMVGQAADDNYLKLTVR
;
A
#
# COMPACT_ATOMS: atom_id res chain seq x y z
N MET A 1 -7.93 -5.36 -80.74
CA MET A 1 -7.78 -3.93 -80.91
C MET A 1 -7.51 -3.28 -79.62
N ARG A 2 -6.31 -2.81 -79.49
CA ARG A 2 -5.74 -1.90 -78.47
C ARG A 2 -6.19 -2.08 -77.05
N ILE A 3 -5.39 -2.89 -76.37
CA ILE A 3 -5.38 -3.11 -74.95
C ILE A 3 -4.45 -2.02 -74.37
N SER A 4 -5.03 -1.11 -73.60
CA SER A 4 -4.25 -0.17 -72.81
C SER A 4 -3.99 -0.77 -71.47
N LEU A 5 -2.79 -1.15 -71.25
CA LEU A 5 -2.29 -1.53 -69.97
C LEU A 5 -2.04 -0.27 -69.11
N LEU A 6 -2.91 -0.04 -68.17
CA LEU A 6 -2.67 0.90 -67.08
C LEU A 6 -1.95 0.14 -65.99
N ALA A 7 -0.69 0.40 -65.91
CA ALA A 7 0.13 -0.04 -64.77
C ALA A 7 -0.27 0.78 -63.56
N LEU A 8 -0.92 0.16 -62.64
CA LEU A 8 -1.24 0.72 -61.35
C LEU A 8 0.00 0.54 -60.45
N ALA A 9 0.77 1.57 -60.34
CA ALA A 9 1.84 1.63 -59.39
C ALA A 9 1.24 1.74 -57.98
N VAL A 10 1.20 0.64 -57.28
CA VAL A 10 0.89 0.64 -55.87
C VAL A 10 2.11 1.16 -55.13
N ALA A 11 2.07 2.41 -54.82
CA ALA A 11 3.02 2.99 -53.85
C ALA A 11 2.69 2.43 -52.50
N ALA A 12 3.39 1.40 -52.10
CA ALA A 12 3.40 0.98 -50.73
C ALA A 12 4.05 2.07 -49.90
N ALA A 13 3.24 2.94 -49.36
CA ALA A 13 3.66 3.84 -48.32
C ALA A 13 3.97 2.97 -47.10
N ILE A 14 5.17 2.56 -46.96
CA ILE A 14 5.70 2.04 -45.72
C ILE A 14 5.67 3.23 -44.77
N CYS A 15 4.59 3.37 -44.06
CA CYS A 15 4.61 4.09 -42.82
C CYS A 15 5.56 3.34 -41.91
N ALA A 16 6.83 3.58 -42.06
CA ALA A 16 7.74 3.38 -40.95
C ALA A 16 7.24 4.32 -39.87
N GLY A 17 6.17 3.85 -39.19
CA GLY A 17 5.76 4.46 -37.98
C GLY A 17 7.00 4.53 -37.14
N ALA A 18 7.48 5.74 -36.98
CA ALA A 18 8.53 5.98 -36.05
C ALA A 18 8.05 5.45 -34.71
N LEU A 19 8.43 4.27 -34.47
CA LEU A 19 8.40 3.63 -33.20
C LEU A 19 9.49 4.22 -32.32
N GLY A 20 9.57 5.51 -32.39
CA GLY A 20 10.19 6.29 -31.38
C GLY A 20 9.35 6.35 -30.12
N ALA A 21 8.53 5.38 -29.93
CA ALA A 21 7.97 5.12 -28.65
C ALA A 21 9.03 4.48 -27.75
N GLY A 22 10.11 5.17 -27.57
CA GLY A 22 10.82 5.09 -26.32
C GLY A 22 9.91 5.61 -25.24
N ARG A 23 8.81 4.95 -25.01
CA ARG A 23 8.17 5.02 -23.72
C ARG A 23 9.21 4.43 -22.80
N ALA A 24 9.98 5.30 -22.19
CA ALA A 24 10.65 4.97 -20.98
C ALA A 24 9.55 4.35 -20.13
N LEU A 25 9.57 3.05 -20.03
CA LEU A 25 8.82 2.36 -19.00
C LEU A 25 9.32 3.02 -17.74
N ALA A 26 8.53 3.93 -17.20
CA ALA A 26 8.78 4.43 -15.89
C ALA A 26 8.77 3.16 -15.05
N THR A 27 9.96 2.70 -14.72
CA THR A 27 10.14 1.70 -13.70
C THR A 27 9.61 2.38 -12.46
N THR A 28 8.33 2.19 -12.22
CA THR A 28 7.74 2.44 -10.93
C THR A 28 8.50 1.54 -10.01
N THR A 29 9.51 2.08 -9.37
CA THR A 29 10.15 1.45 -8.23
C THR A 29 9.05 1.33 -7.20
N THR A 30 8.32 0.23 -7.28
CA THR A 30 7.39 -0.17 -6.25
C THR A 30 8.26 -0.53 -5.06
N HIS A 31 8.51 0.46 -4.21
CA HIS A 31 9.13 0.17 -2.94
C HIS A 31 8.28 -0.86 -2.24
N PRO A 32 8.84 -2.00 -1.87
CA PRO A 32 8.05 -3.07 -1.27
C PRO A 32 7.34 -2.52 -0.04
N THR A 33 6.02 -2.68 -0.02
CA THR A 33 5.20 -2.31 1.12
C THR A 33 5.50 -3.28 2.25
N LYS A 34 6.06 -2.79 3.33
CA LYS A 34 6.28 -3.62 4.52
C LYS A 34 4.95 -3.89 5.21
N THR A 35 4.79 -5.09 5.73
CA THR A 35 3.59 -5.50 6.45
C THR A 35 3.87 -5.51 7.95
N VAL A 36 2.98 -4.90 8.71
CA VAL A 36 2.95 -4.96 10.18
C VAL A 36 1.66 -5.66 10.58
N LYS A 37 1.78 -6.82 11.18
CA LYS A 37 0.66 -7.57 11.75
C LYS A 37 0.47 -7.13 13.19
N ILE A 38 -0.74 -6.76 13.54
CA ILE A 38 -1.12 -6.34 14.88
C ILE A 38 -1.98 -7.44 15.46
N VAL A 39 -1.50 -8.02 16.54
CA VAL A 39 -2.17 -9.13 17.24
C VAL A 39 -2.31 -8.72 18.69
N MET A 40 -3.44 -9.05 19.29
CA MET A 40 -3.57 -9.05 20.74
C MET A 40 -3.28 -10.42 21.31
N HIS A 41 -2.66 -10.44 22.44
CA HIS A 41 -2.18 -11.71 22.98
C HIS A 41 -2.94 -12.19 24.21
N ASP A 42 -3.87 -11.51 24.77
CA ASP A 42 -4.52 -12.03 25.96
C ASP A 42 -5.85 -11.35 26.25
N PRO A 43 -6.92 -12.09 26.51
CA PRO A 43 -8.25 -11.51 26.77
C PRO A 43 -8.36 -10.70 28.07
N GLY A 44 -7.28 -10.41 28.73
CA GLY A 44 -7.29 -9.58 29.95
C GLY A 44 -6.26 -8.47 29.98
N CYS A 45 -5.21 -8.55 29.15
CA CYS A 45 -4.13 -7.59 29.08
C CYS A 45 -3.85 -7.25 27.61
N HIS A 46 -4.36 -6.15 27.17
CA HIS A 46 -4.33 -5.76 25.78
C HIS A 46 -2.97 -5.16 25.39
N TRP A 47 -2.06 -5.99 24.99
CA TRP A 47 -0.73 -5.58 24.55
C TRP A 47 -0.64 -5.69 23.02
N PHE A 48 -0.10 -4.69 22.39
CA PHE A 48 0.21 -4.77 20.96
C PHE A 48 1.39 -5.69 20.73
N VAL A 49 1.22 -6.69 19.90
CA VAL A 49 2.28 -7.59 19.47
C VAL A 49 2.62 -7.28 18.02
N VAL A 50 3.86 -6.89 17.80
CA VAL A 50 4.40 -6.65 16.47
C VAL A 50 5.60 -7.58 16.26
N HIS A 51 5.53 -8.41 15.23
CA HIS A 51 6.55 -9.42 14.95
C HIS A 51 6.89 -10.31 16.16
N GLY A 52 5.86 -10.73 16.89
CA GLY A 52 6.01 -11.60 18.06
C GLY A 52 6.54 -10.94 19.32
N LYS A 53 6.65 -9.62 19.35
CA LYS A 53 7.11 -8.86 20.51
C LYS A 53 6.06 -7.89 21.00
N TYR A 54 5.91 -7.77 22.30
CA TYR A 54 5.08 -6.75 22.93
C TYR A 54 5.75 -5.38 22.80
N VAL A 55 5.05 -4.45 22.17
CA VAL A 55 5.61 -3.11 21.94
C VAL A 55 4.57 -2.03 22.12
N LYS A 56 4.96 -0.90 22.69
CA LYS A 56 4.20 0.35 22.70
C LYS A 56 4.64 1.30 21.58
N THR A 57 5.82 1.08 21.03
CA THR A 57 6.37 1.89 19.94
C THR A 57 7.01 0.99 18.89
N ASN A 58 6.79 1.32 17.62
CA ASN A 58 7.42 0.65 16.52
C ASN A 58 7.80 1.66 15.43
N THR A 59 8.99 1.51 14.88
CA THR A 59 9.47 2.33 13.76
C THR A 59 9.75 1.44 12.57
N VAL A 60 9.14 1.77 11.44
CA VAL A 60 9.30 1.05 10.18
C VAL A 60 9.93 1.96 9.15
N LYS A 61 11.07 1.55 8.60
CA LYS A 61 11.71 2.23 7.47
C LYS A 61 11.06 1.74 6.17
N ALA A 62 10.11 2.50 5.66
CA ALA A 62 9.42 2.23 4.42
C ALA A 62 8.66 3.46 3.95
N ASN A 63 8.32 3.55 2.67
CA ASN A 63 7.44 4.59 2.16
C ASN A 63 5.97 4.30 2.45
N ARG A 64 5.62 3.03 2.52
CA ARG A 64 4.28 2.54 2.81
C ARG A 64 4.35 1.32 3.72
N VAL A 65 3.37 1.20 4.57
CA VAL A 65 3.21 0.06 5.47
C VAL A 65 1.77 -0.43 5.37
N ARG A 66 1.61 -1.72 5.21
CA ARG A 66 0.33 -2.39 5.34
C ARG A 66 0.14 -2.79 6.78
N LEU A 67 -0.86 -2.24 7.42
CA LEU A 67 -1.29 -2.62 8.76
C LEU A 67 -2.36 -3.69 8.65
N VAL A 68 -2.13 -4.84 9.23
CA VAL A 68 -3.07 -5.96 9.23
C VAL A 68 -3.59 -6.15 10.64
N ASP A 69 -4.90 -6.10 10.78
CA ASP A 69 -5.58 -6.40 12.03
C ASP A 69 -5.80 -7.90 12.15
N GLN A 70 -5.05 -8.53 13.03
CA GLN A 70 -5.21 -9.94 13.40
C GLN A 70 -5.71 -10.09 14.86
N ASP A 71 -6.24 -9.03 15.39
CA ASP A 71 -6.76 -8.94 16.72
C ASP A 71 -8.23 -9.42 16.82
N GLU A 72 -8.77 -9.42 18.02
CA GLU A 72 -10.16 -9.77 18.32
C GLU A 72 -11.14 -8.59 18.15
N ALA A 73 -10.61 -7.37 17.94
CA ALA A 73 -11.40 -6.17 17.79
C ALA A 73 -10.87 -5.27 16.68
N ALA A 74 -11.73 -4.42 16.14
CA ALA A 74 -11.34 -3.40 15.18
C ALA A 74 -10.32 -2.43 15.78
N LEU A 75 -9.45 -1.91 14.95
CA LEU A 75 -8.41 -0.95 15.33
C LEU A 75 -8.76 0.45 14.83
N LYS A 76 -8.43 1.43 15.66
CA LYS A 76 -8.48 2.85 15.33
C LYS A 76 -7.06 3.35 15.09
N VAL A 77 -6.82 3.92 13.93
CA VAL A 77 -5.51 4.46 13.51
C VAL A 77 -5.65 5.98 13.39
N ALA A 78 -5.10 6.70 14.35
CA ALA A 78 -5.13 8.15 14.38
C ALA A 78 -3.80 8.74 13.90
N SER A 79 -3.87 9.79 13.10
CA SER A 79 -2.73 10.57 12.65
C SER A 79 -3.11 12.06 12.58
N ARG A 80 -2.14 12.92 12.27
CA ARG A 80 -2.41 14.34 12.02
C ARG A 80 -3.39 14.58 10.85
N HIS A 81 -3.57 13.61 9.98
CA HIS A 81 -4.47 13.71 8.81
C HIS A 81 -5.88 13.17 9.06
N GLY A 82 -6.14 12.70 10.26
CA GLY A 82 -7.43 12.15 10.65
C GLY A 82 -7.35 10.75 11.21
N VAL A 83 -8.50 10.11 11.29
CA VAL A 83 -8.68 8.79 11.88
C VAL A 83 -9.15 7.82 10.82
N LYS A 84 -8.53 6.65 10.77
CA LYS A 84 -8.96 5.50 9.98
C LYS A 84 -9.26 4.32 10.91
N HIS A 85 -10.14 3.45 10.48
CA HIS A 85 -10.43 2.22 11.19
C HIS A 85 -10.04 1.01 10.35
N ILE A 86 -9.55 -0.02 11.02
CA ILE A 86 -9.29 -1.32 10.41
C ILE A 86 -10.29 -2.29 11.01
N ALA A 87 -11.15 -2.84 10.17
CA ALA A 87 -12.07 -3.88 10.62
C ALA A 87 -11.31 -5.17 10.92
N LEU A 88 -11.89 -5.97 11.80
CA LEU A 88 -11.34 -7.27 12.18
C LEU A 88 -10.96 -8.11 10.95
N GLY A 89 -9.73 -8.62 10.94
CA GLY A 89 -9.19 -9.44 9.85
C GLY A 89 -8.92 -8.68 8.55
N LYS A 90 -9.01 -7.35 8.55
CA LYS A 90 -8.76 -6.50 7.39
C LYS A 90 -7.41 -5.78 7.50
N SER A 91 -7.08 -5.03 6.46
CA SER A 91 -5.85 -4.25 6.41
C SER A 91 -6.07 -2.90 5.76
N ILE A 92 -5.22 -1.93 6.13
CA ILE A 92 -5.10 -0.64 5.44
C ILE A 92 -3.63 -0.38 5.11
N VAL A 93 -3.38 0.48 4.14
CA VAL A 93 -2.05 0.95 3.81
C VAL A 93 -1.91 2.39 4.29
N VAL A 94 -0.83 2.66 5.01
CA VAL A 94 -0.47 3.99 5.50
C VAL A 94 0.87 4.43 4.92
N GLY A 95 1.01 5.71 4.66
CA GLY A 95 2.25 6.31 4.18
C GLY A 95 3.19 6.71 5.32
N ARG A 96 4.21 7.51 4.99
CA ARG A 96 5.12 8.09 5.99
C ARG A 96 4.36 8.96 6.98
N GLY A 97 4.72 8.86 8.24
CA GLY A 97 4.10 9.64 9.31
C GLY A 97 4.11 8.93 10.65
N SER A 98 3.50 9.59 11.60
CA SER A 98 3.29 9.06 12.95
C SER A 98 1.82 8.72 13.17
N TYR A 99 1.59 7.56 13.72
CA TYR A 99 0.26 7.00 13.94
C TYR A 99 0.14 6.52 15.38
N VAL A 100 -1.03 6.71 15.95
CA VAL A 100 -1.41 6.11 17.23
C VAL A 100 -2.51 5.10 16.95
N ILE A 101 -2.25 3.85 17.27
CA ILE A 101 -3.17 2.74 17.04
C ILE A 101 -3.72 2.30 18.38
N THR A 102 -5.03 2.27 18.48
CA THR A 102 -5.79 1.83 19.65
C THR A 102 -6.87 0.86 19.24
N MET A 103 -7.39 0.10 20.18
CA MET A 103 -8.54 -0.73 19.91
C MET A 103 -9.83 0.04 20.05
N VAL A 104 -10.79 -0.29 19.20
CA VAL A 104 -12.14 0.24 19.32
C VAL A 104 -12.83 -0.38 20.53
N GLY A 105 -13.45 0.46 21.36
CA GLY A 105 -14.20 0.02 22.53
C GLY A 105 -13.37 -0.14 23.82
N GLN A 106 -12.08 0.20 23.78
CA GLN A 106 -11.24 0.21 24.98
C GLN A 106 -10.88 1.62 25.43
N ALA A 107 -10.67 1.78 26.74
CA ALA A 107 -10.15 3.01 27.29
C ALA A 107 -8.77 3.32 26.68
N ALA A 108 -8.56 4.55 26.24
CA ALA A 108 -7.37 4.96 25.51
C ALA A 108 -6.07 4.96 26.33
N ASP A 109 -6.18 4.79 27.64
CA ASP A 109 -5.10 5.09 28.56
C ASP A 109 -4.07 3.98 28.68
N ASP A 110 -4.49 2.72 28.47
CA ASP A 110 -3.62 1.60 28.79
C ASP A 110 -2.97 0.93 27.60
N ASN A 111 -3.55 1.04 26.40
CA ASN A 111 -3.10 0.24 25.27
C ASN A 111 -3.09 1.02 23.98
N TYR A 112 -1.91 1.48 23.62
CA TYR A 112 -1.68 2.11 22.33
C TYR A 112 -0.38 1.60 21.71
N LEU A 113 -0.35 1.60 20.41
CA LEU A 113 0.88 1.44 19.63
C LEU A 113 1.19 2.76 18.94
N LYS A 114 2.33 3.35 19.23
CA LYS A 114 2.88 4.46 18.44
C LYS A 114 3.69 3.89 17.29
N LEU A 115 3.21 4.04 16.07
CA LEU A 115 3.88 3.61 14.86
C LEU A 115 4.48 4.82 14.16
N THR A 116 5.76 4.76 13.83
CA THR A 116 6.43 5.74 12.97
C THR A 116 6.85 5.05 11.67
N VAL A 117 6.42 5.59 10.54
CA VAL A 117 6.82 5.17 9.19
C VAL A 117 7.72 6.25 8.60
N ARG A 118 8.98 5.91 8.29
CA ARG A 118 10.00 6.85 7.81
C ARG A 118 10.95 6.27 6.76
#